data_4bd623f0de904fd5bc4e65e1a0785875
#
_entry.id   4bd623f0de904fd5bc4e65e1a0785875
#
_cell.length_a   1.000
_cell.length_b   1.000
_cell.length_c   1.000
_cell.angle_alpha   90.00
_cell.angle_beta   90.00
_cell.angle_gamma   90.00
#
_symmetry.space_group_name_H-M   'P 1'
#
loop_
_entity.id
_entity.type
_entity.pdbx_description
1 polymer ?
#
loop_
_entity_poly.entity_id
_entity_poly.type
_entity_poly.pdbx_seq_one_letter_code
_entity_poly.pdbx_strand_id
1 'polypeptide(L)'
;MIGLLASIVAAAVLKSWVPLTATIAYILSIKGRKTALLGFSLYLTSIIADPGFDSVYTINGQRWLILLGMTTLLVLNDVLQGKIRIENKGDILIGGALAISAVNDYTLFATLVGTVVYKLYESFGKAALYFLTWLSTMGIILLALKGKLPGIAAETFVIGALGLLAVVVGGIRDINHAEV
;
A
#
# COMPACT_ATOMS: atom_id res chain seq x y z
N MET A 1 -1.98 1.48 14.00
CA MET A 1 -3.37 1.02 13.67
C MET A 1 -4.04 1.78 12.54
N ILE A 2 -3.37 2.71 11.89
CA ILE A 2 -3.96 3.49 10.78
C ILE A 2 -4.26 2.59 9.59
N GLY A 3 -3.41 1.60 9.30
CA GLY A 3 -3.64 0.63 8.24
C GLY A 3 -4.92 -0.21 8.45
N LEU A 4 -5.28 -0.53 9.71
CA LEU A 4 -6.53 -1.22 10.01
C LEU A 4 -7.74 -0.34 9.71
N LEU A 5 -7.71 0.94 10.12
CA LEU A 5 -8.78 1.90 9.80
C LEU A 5 -8.90 2.10 8.29
N ALA A 6 -7.77 2.26 7.60
CA ALA A 6 -7.75 2.37 6.14
C ALA A 6 -8.34 1.12 5.48
N SER A 7 -8.07 -0.09 5.98
CA SER A 7 -8.62 -1.33 5.43
C SER A 7 -10.14 -1.45 5.64
N ILE A 8 -10.66 -0.99 6.77
CA ILE A 8 -12.11 -0.94 7.01
C ILE A 8 -12.79 0.05 6.04
N VAL A 9 -12.20 1.24 5.88
CA VAL A 9 -12.71 2.26 4.94
C VAL A 9 -12.64 1.73 3.50
N ALA A 10 -11.51 1.13 3.10
CA ALA A 10 -11.36 0.54 1.77
C ALA A 10 -12.40 -0.58 1.52
N ALA A 11 -12.66 -1.43 2.51
CA ALA A 11 -13.67 -2.48 2.41
C ALA A 11 -15.08 -1.91 2.18
N ALA A 12 -15.45 -0.86 2.92
CA ALA A 12 -16.75 -0.19 2.78
C ALA A 12 -16.91 0.46 1.40
N VAL A 13 -15.86 1.14 0.91
CA VAL A 13 -15.87 1.85 -0.37
C VAL A 13 -15.84 0.92 -1.57
N LEU A 14 -15.03 -0.15 -1.50
CA LEU A 14 -14.94 -1.19 -2.54
C LEU A 14 -16.10 -2.19 -2.49
N LYS A 15 -16.89 -2.17 -1.41
CA LYS A 15 -17.91 -3.18 -1.14
C LYS A 15 -17.34 -4.61 -1.21
N SER A 16 -16.12 -4.79 -0.73
CA SER A 16 -15.39 -6.04 -0.73
C SER A 16 -14.90 -6.38 0.67
N TRP A 17 -14.93 -7.67 1.00
CA TRP A 17 -14.42 -8.18 2.29
C TRP A 17 -12.88 -8.32 2.30
N VAL A 18 -12.23 -8.29 1.12
CA VAL A 18 -10.79 -8.55 0.97
C VAL A 18 -9.93 -7.61 1.80
N PRO A 19 -10.15 -6.28 1.83
CA PRO A 19 -9.37 -5.41 2.70
C PRO A 19 -9.48 -5.76 4.19
N LEU A 20 -10.60 -6.36 4.62
CA LEU A 20 -10.80 -6.77 6.02
C LEU A 20 -9.88 -7.93 6.43
N THR A 21 -9.37 -8.71 5.48
CA THR A 21 -8.41 -9.79 5.80
C THR A 21 -7.11 -9.25 6.40
N ALA A 22 -6.82 -7.95 6.24
CA ALA A 22 -5.74 -7.29 6.96
C ALA A 22 -5.84 -7.44 8.48
N THR A 23 -7.05 -7.60 9.05
CA THR A 23 -7.25 -7.86 10.49
C THR A 23 -6.49 -9.07 10.98
N ILE A 24 -6.26 -10.07 10.11
CA ILE A 24 -5.47 -11.27 10.44
C ILE A 24 -4.05 -10.87 10.84
N ALA A 25 -3.43 -9.93 10.10
CA ALA A 25 -2.09 -9.45 10.43
C ALA A 25 -2.05 -8.77 11.81
N TYR A 26 -3.08 -8.01 12.17
CA TYR A 26 -3.17 -7.36 13.48
C TYR A 26 -3.45 -8.35 14.62
N ILE A 27 -4.29 -9.34 14.42
CA ILE A 27 -4.52 -10.41 15.41
C ILE A 27 -3.22 -11.19 15.67
N LEU A 28 -2.52 -11.56 14.60
CA LEU A 28 -1.26 -12.29 14.69
C LEU A 28 -0.12 -11.42 15.25
N SER A 29 -0.19 -10.10 15.14
CA SER A 29 0.81 -9.18 15.70
C SER A 29 0.87 -9.22 17.24
N ILE A 30 -0.20 -9.68 17.91
CA ILE A 30 -0.22 -9.90 19.36
C ILE A 30 0.83 -10.92 19.78
N LYS A 31 1.13 -11.91 18.92
CA LYS A 31 2.14 -12.96 19.16
C LYS A 31 3.56 -12.53 18.75
N GLY A 32 3.71 -11.38 18.10
CA GLY A 32 5.01 -10.83 17.71
C GLY A 32 5.12 -10.47 16.23
N ARG A 33 6.23 -9.80 15.87
CA ARG A 33 6.45 -9.26 14.52
C ARG A 33 6.52 -10.35 13.45
N LYS A 34 7.14 -11.53 13.74
CA LYS A 34 7.25 -12.62 12.77
C LYS A 34 5.87 -13.17 12.38
N THR A 35 5.00 -13.35 13.38
CA THR A 35 3.63 -13.84 13.16
C THR A 35 2.76 -12.79 12.47
N ALA A 36 2.98 -11.50 12.75
CA ALA A 36 2.32 -10.41 12.03
C ALA A 36 2.67 -10.40 10.52
N LEU A 37 3.94 -10.67 10.18
CA LEU A 37 4.37 -10.80 8.78
C LEU A 37 3.73 -11.99 8.08
N LEU A 38 3.52 -13.13 8.78
CA LEU A 38 2.74 -14.25 8.23
C LEU A 38 1.28 -13.85 7.97
N GLY A 39 0.66 -13.13 8.91
CA GLY A 39 -0.68 -12.58 8.70
C GLY A 39 -0.76 -11.60 7.53
N PHE A 40 0.28 -10.78 7.37
CA PHE A 40 0.38 -9.87 6.24
C PHE A 40 0.55 -10.62 4.90
N SER A 41 1.30 -11.72 4.87
CA SER A 41 1.40 -12.56 3.65
C SER A 41 0.07 -13.20 3.29
N LEU A 42 -0.72 -13.65 4.25
CA LEU A 42 -2.09 -14.14 4.02
C LEU A 42 -3.01 -13.05 3.48
N TYR A 43 -2.90 -11.83 4.00
CA TYR A 43 -3.61 -10.68 3.47
C TYR A 43 -3.23 -10.41 2.00
N LEU A 44 -1.94 -10.40 1.65
CA LEU A 44 -1.50 -10.25 0.26
C LEU A 44 -2.05 -11.35 -0.65
N THR A 45 -2.05 -12.60 -0.18
CA THR A 45 -2.60 -13.72 -0.93
C THR A 45 -4.10 -13.51 -1.20
N SER A 46 -4.85 -12.98 -0.23
CA SER A 46 -6.28 -12.69 -0.41
C SER A 46 -6.53 -11.59 -1.46
N ILE A 47 -5.66 -10.58 -1.53
CA ILE A 47 -5.74 -9.54 -2.56
C ILE A 47 -5.49 -10.12 -3.95
N ILE A 48 -4.47 -10.97 -4.09
CA ILE A 48 -4.10 -11.59 -5.38
C ILE A 48 -5.20 -12.56 -5.85
N ALA A 49 -5.87 -13.23 -4.92
CA ALA A 49 -6.94 -14.17 -5.23
C ALA A 49 -8.28 -13.50 -5.58
N ASP A 50 -8.40 -12.18 -5.42
CA ASP A 50 -9.65 -11.47 -5.66
C ASP A 50 -9.87 -11.19 -7.15
N PRO A 51 -10.96 -11.71 -7.74
CA PRO A 51 -11.32 -11.43 -9.14
C PRO A 51 -11.84 -10.01 -9.39
N GLY A 52 -11.96 -9.17 -8.35
CA GLY A 52 -12.49 -7.81 -8.46
C GLY A 52 -11.56 -6.81 -9.15
N PHE A 53 -10.30 -7.20 -9.40
CA PHE A 53 -9.33 -6.38 -10.12
C PHE A 53 -9.45 -6.63 -11.63
N ASP A 54 -9.83 -5.58 -12.36
CA ASP A 54 -9.82 -5.60 -13.82
C ASP A 54 -8.45 -5.18 -14.37
N SER A 55 -8.40 -4.17 -15.22
CA SER A 55 -7.18 -3.56 -15.73
C SER A 55 -6.87 -2.27 -14.98
N VAL A 56 -5.57 -1.95 -14.81
CA VAL A 56 -5.11 -0.66 -14.26
C VAL A 56 -5.58 0.55 -15.09
N TYR A 57 -6.04 0.34 -16.29
CA TYR A 57 -6.52 1.38 -17.20
C TYR A 57 -8.03 1.63 -17.10
N THR A 58 -8.78 0.80 -16.39
CA THR A 58 -10.20 1.02 -16.10
C THR A 58 -10.35 1.88 -14.84
N ILE A 59 -11.45 2.64 -14.76
CA ILE A 59 -11.74 3.47 -13.57
C ILE A 59 -11.85 2.58 -12.32
N ASN A 60 -12.51 1.42 -12.45
CA ASN A 60 -12.64 0.48 -11.34
C ASN A 60 -11.28 -0.12 -10.95
N GLY A 61 -10.47 -0.55 -11.90
CA GLY A 61 -9.14 -1.10 -11.63
C GLY A 61 -8.21 -0.06 -10.98
N GLN A 62 -8.24 1.20 -11.43
CA GLN A 62 -7.48 2.28 -10.78
C GLN A 62 -7.94 2.52 -9.35
N ARG A 63 -9.26 2.53 -9.11
CA ARG A 63 -9.85 2.65 -7.77
C ARG A 63 -9.37 1.52 -6.85
N TRP A 64 -9.42 0.27 -7.34
CA TRP A 64 -8.92 -0.89 -6.62
C TRP A 64 -7.43 -0.78 -6.31
N LEU A 65 -6.62 -0.46 -7.32
CA LEU A 65 -5.16 -0.33 -7.17
C LEU A 65 -4.79 0.71 -6.12
N ILE A 66 -5.40 1.90 -6.17
CA ILE A 66 -5.11 2.99 -5.23
C ILE A 66 -5.56 2.60 -3.81
N LEU A 67 -6.80 2.16 -3.64
CA LEU A 67 -7.34 1.84 -2.32
C LEU A 67 -6.59 0.67 -1.69
N LEU A 68 -6.43 -0.45 -2.38
CA LEU A 68 -5.72 -1.60 -1.85
C LEU A 68 -4.22 -1.36 -1.74
N GLY A 69 -3.60 -0.74 -2.73
CA GLY A 69 -2.17 -0.45 -2.70
C GLY A 69 -1.79 0.45 -1.53
N MET A 70 -2.49 1.58 -1.34
CA MET A 70 -2.23 2.50 -0.24
C MET A 70 -2.55 1.88 1.12
N THR A 71 -3.66 1.14 1.21
CA THR A 71 -4.01 0.40 2.44
C THR A 71 -2.96 -0.63 2.79
N THR A 72 -2.47 -1.40 1.80
CA THR A 72 -1.41 -2.40 1.98
C THR A 72 -0.12 -1.78 2.51
N LEU A 73 0.27 -0.62 1.99
CA LEU A 73 1.44 0.10 2.49
C LEU A 73 1.29 0.55 3.94
N LEU A 74 0.09 1.01 4.33
CA LEU A 74 -0.19 1.39 5.72
C LEU A 74 -0.19 0.17 6.65
N VAL A 75 -0.79 -0.94 6.24
CA VAL A 75 -0.78 -2.21 7.00
C VAL A 75 0.66 -2.71 7.15
N LEU A 76 1.45 -2.72 6.08
CA LEU A 76 2.86 -3.10 6.12
C LEU A 76 3.65 -2.21 7.07
N ASN A 77 3.47 -0.89 7.01
CA ASN A 77 4.11 0.05 7.90
C ASN A 77 3.79 -0.25 9.37
N ASP A 78 2.50 -0.47 9.70
CA ASP A 78 2.07 -0.81 11.06
C ASP A 78 2.71 -2.14 11.53
N VAL A 79 2.74 -3.16 10.68
CA VAL A 79 3.34 -4.48 10.98
C VAL A 79 4.85 -4.36 11.19
N LEU A 80 5.56 -3.60 10.36
CA LEU A 80 7.01 -3.42 10.47
C LEU A 80 7.40 -2.65 11.74
N GLN A 81 6.57 -1.68 12.15
CA GLN A 81 6.82 -0.90 13.36
C GLN A 81 6.35 -1.59 14.63
N GLY A 82 5.55 -2.66 14.56
CA GLY A 82 4.94 -3.31 15.71
C GLY A 82 3.92 -2.41 16.44
N LYS A 83 3.45 -1.35 15.79
CA LYS A 83 2.52 -0.38 16.38
C LYS A 83 1.08 -0.89 16.31
N ILE A 84 0.67 -1.61 17.36
CA ILE A 84 -0.70 -2.13 17.50
C ILE A 84 -1.63 -1.07 18.12
N ARG A 85 -1.09 -0.03 18.75
CA ARG A 85 -1.88 1.01 19.46
C ARG A 85 -1.83 2.35 18.74
N ILE A 86 -2.90 3.10 18.88
CA ILE A 86 -2.94 4.53 18.55
C ILE A 86 -2.16 5.24 19.66
N GLU A 87 -0.93 5.64 19.37
CA GLU A 87 -0.04 6.24 20.37
C GLU A 87 -0.11 7.77 20.37
N ASN A 88 -0.43 8.37 19.23
CA ASN A 88 -0.38 9.81 19.05
C ASN A 88 -1.76 10.42 18.73
N LYS A 89 -2.00 11.64 19.23
CA LYS A 89 -3.18 12.44 18.85
C LYS A 89 -3.29 12.63 17.33
N GLY A 90 -2.14 12.66 16.63
CA GLY A 90 -2.09 12.71 15.16
C GLY A 90 -2.72 11.48 14.50
N ASP A 91 -2.57 10.30 15.07
CA ASP A 91 -3.16 9.06 14.52
C ASP A 91 -4.70 9.09 14.61
N ILE A 92 -5.24 9.71 15.67
CA ILE A 92 -6.69 9.88 15.82
C ILE A 92 -7.21 10.86 14.77
N LEU A 93 -6.50 11.97 14.55
CA LEU A 93 -6.87 12.95 13.52
C LEU A 93 -6.83 12.34 12.12
N ILE A 94 -5.81 11.57 11.80
CA ILE A 94 -5.69 10.86 10.52
C ILE A 94 -6.82 9.85 10.35
N GLY A 95 -7.13 9.06 11.38
CA GLY A 95 -8.24 8.12 11.36
C GLY A 95 -9.59 8.80 11.13
N GLY A 96 -9.83 9.92 11.80
CA GLY A 96 -11.02 10.74 11.60
C GLY A 96 -11.09 11.33 10.18
N ALA A 97 -9.98 11.84 9.66
CA ALA A 97 -9.90 12.36 8.30
C ALA A 97 -10.18 11.27 7.25
N LEU A 98 -9.66 10.06 7.43
CA LEU A 98 -9.96 8.91 6.56
C LEU A 98 -11.44 8.54 6.58
N ALA A 99 -12.07 8.52 7.76
CA ALA A 99 -13.49 8.20 7.88
C ALA A 99 -14.38 9.26 7.20
N ILE A 100 -14.08 10.54 7.40
CA ILE A 100 -14.82 11.64 6.79
C ILE A 100 -14.59 11.68 5.27
N SER A 101 -13.38 11.44 4.81
CA SER A 101 -13.05 11.47 3.38
C SER A 101 -13.68 10.32 2.58
N ALA A 102 -14.17 9.26 3.24
CA ALA A 102 -14.85 8.12 2.60
C ALA A 102 -16.15 8.50 1.85
N VAL A 103 -16.68 9.70 2.09
CA VAL A 103 -17.88 10.21 1.41
C VAL A 103 -17.61 10.49 -0.08
N ASN A 104 -16.37 10.83 -0.46
CA ASN A 104 -16.00 11.16 -1.84
C ASN A 104 -14.69 10.48 -2.23
N ASP A 105 -14.66 9.80 -3.37
CA ASP A 105 -13.48 9.08 -3.85
C ASP A 105 -12.23 9.98 -3.99
N TYR A 106 -12.38 11.20 -4.50
CA TYR A 106 -11.24 12.12 -4.68
C TYR A 106 -10.64 12.55 -3.34
N THR A 107 -11.49 12.88 -2.37
CA THR A 107 -11.03 13.26 -1.02
C THR A 107 -10.41 12.07 -0.30
N LEU A 108 -10.99 10.88 -0.46
CA LEU A 108 -10.44 9.65 0.09
C LEU A 108 -9.05 9.33 -0.50
N PHE A 109 -8.88 9.41 -1.82
CA PHE A 109 -7.59 9.17 -2.46
C PHE A 109 -6.53 10.17 -2.00
N ALA A 110 -6.86 11.46 -1.97
CA ALA A 110 -5.95 12.49 -1.49
C ALA A 110 -5.54 12.26 -0.04
N THR A 111 -6.51 11.91 0.83
CA THR A 111 -6.25 11.64 2.25
C THR A 111 -5.42 10.36 2.43
N LEU A 112 -5.70 9.29 1.70
CA LEU A 112 -4.92 8.06 1.74
C LEU A 112 -3.48 8.28 1.27
N VAL A 113 -3.29 8.93 0.13
CA VAL A 113 -1.95 9.25 -0.39
C VAL A 113 -1.19 10.12 0.60
N GLY A 114 -1.81 11.18 1.13
CA GLY A 114 -1.19 12.05 2.14
C GLY A 114 -0.81 11.28 3.40
N THR A 115 -1.68 10.38 3.86
CA THR A 115 -1.42 9.53 5.04
C THR A 115 -0.25 8.57 4.80
N VAL A 116 -0.20 7.93 3.63
CA VAL A 116 0.91 7.03 3.26
C VAL A 116 2.22 7.79 3.21
N VAL A 117 2.26 8.94 2.51
CA VAL A 117 3.46 9.79 2.43
C VAL A 117 3.92 10.20 3.82
N TYR A 118 3.01 10.71 4.66
CA TYR A 118 3.32 11.12 6.02
C TYR A 118 3.88 9.95 6.85
N LYS A 119 3.19 8.80 6.87
CA LYS A 119 3.59 7.64 7.67
C LYS A 119 4.88 6.98 7.18
N LEU A 120 5.08 6.87 5.90
CA LEU A 120 6.34 6.36 5.35
C LEU A 120 7.50 7.32 5.67
N TYR A 121 7.28 8.63 5.56
CA TYR A 121 8.31 9.61 5.91
C TYR A 121 8.65 9.59 7.40
N GLU A 122 7.63 9.50 8.28
CA GLU A 122 7.83 9.35 9.73
C GLU A 122 8.64 8.09 10.07
N SER A 123 8.42 6.99 9.33
CA SER A 123 9.02 5.70 9.63
C SER A 123 10.40 5.49 9.02
N PHE A 124 10.62 5.97 7.81
CA PHE A 124 11.80 5.67 7.00
C PHE A 124 12.59 6.92 6.57
N GLY A 125 12.12 8.12 6.93
CA GLY A 125 12.79 9.37 6.62
C GLY A 125 13.07 9.54 5.11
N LYS A 126 14.33 9.84 4.76
CA LYS A 126 14.74 10.06 3.36
C LYS A 126 14.54 8.83 2.46
N ALA A 127 14.59 7.61 2.99
CA ALA A 127 14.35 6.40 2.20
C ALA A 127 12.92 6.35 1.67
N ALA A 128 11.94 6.91 2.39
CA ALA A 128 10.57 7.03 1.91
C ALA A 128 10.47 7.88 0.64
N LEU A 129 11.27 8.95 0.52
CA LEU A 129 11.27 9.80 -0.68
C LEU A 129 11.73 9.04 -1.92
N TYR A 130 12.76 8.20 -1.80
CA TYR A 130 13.21 7.33 -2.90
C TYR A 130 12.12 6.37 -3.33
N PHE A 131 11.46 5.73 -2.37
CA PHE A 131 10.36 4.82 -2.66
C PHE A 131 9.17 5.52 -3.34
N LEU A 132 8.80 6.71 -2.86
CA LEU A 132 7.72 7.51 -3.46
C LEU A 132 8.07 8.00 -4.87
N THR A 133 9.32 8.43 -5.09
CA THR A 133 9.80 8.83 -6.41
C THR A 133 9.74 7.64 -7.38
N TRP A 134 10.18 6.46 -6.93
CA TRP A 134 10.09 5.26 -7.74
C TRP A 134 8.64 4.87 -8.04
N LEU A 135 7.74 4.92 -7.06
CA LEU A 135 6.31 4.64 -7.26
C LEU A 135 5.68 5.60 -8.30
N SER A 136 6.05 6.88 -8.23
CA SER A 136 5.60 7.89 -9.20
C SER A 136 6.15 7.61 -10.61
N THR A 137 7.41 7.22 -10.71
CA THR A 137 8.04 6.83 -11.98
C THR A 137 7.34 5.61 -12.59
N MET A 138 7.03 4.60 -11.78
CA MET A 138 6.27 3.43 -12.20
C MET A 138 4.89 3.82 -12.75
N GLY A 139 4.19 4.73 -12.07
CA GLY A 139 2.90 5.26 -12.53
C GLY A 139 3.01 5.94 -13.90
N ILE A 140 4.04 6.75 -14.11
CA ILE A 140 4.29 7.43 -15.41
C ILE A 140 4.56 6.40 -16.51
N ILE A 141 5.38 5.38 -16.23
CA ILE A 141 5.69 4.32 -17.20
C ILE A 141 4.41 3.55 -17.58
N LEU A 142 3.57 3.18 -16.59
CA LEU A 142 2.30 2.51 -16.86
C LEU A 142 1.39 3.38 -17.72
N LEU A 143 1.30 4.68 -17.45
CA LEU A 143 0.52 5.61 -18.27
C LEU A 143 1.05 5.70 -19.72
N ALA A 144 2.36 5.72 -19.91
CA ALA A 144 2.99 5.73 -21.23
C ALA A 144 2.77 4.43 -22.03
N LEU A 145 2.58 3.31 -21.32
CA LEU A 145 2.29 2.00 -21.90
C LEU A 145 0.79 1.75 -22.12
N LYS A 146 -0.07 2.72 -21.79
CA LYS A 146 -1.52 2.60 -21.99
C LYS A 146 -1.83 2.23 -23.45
N GLY A 147 -2.62 1.18 -23.63
CA GLY A 147 -3.01 0.66 -24.96
C GLY A 147 -1.93 -0.15 -25.69
N LYS A 148 -0.73 -0.33 -25.13
CA LYS A 148 0.35 -1.16 -25.69
C LYS A 148 0.47 -2.51 -25.00
N LEU A 149 -0.13 -2.67 -23.83
CA LEU A 149 -0.08 -3.93 -23.07
C LEU A 149 -1.30 -4.80 -23.42
N PRO A 150 -1.08 -6.07 -23.79
CA PRO A 150 -2.14 -6.98 -24.24
C PRO A 150 -2.91 -7.63 -23.07
N GLY A 151 -3.30 -6.86 -22.04
CA GLY A 151 -4.16 -7.32 -20.95
C GLY A 151 -3.48 -7.40 -19.58
N ILE A 152 -4.25 -7.83 -18.59
CA ILE A 152 -3.90 -7.79 -17.17
C ILE A 152 -2.60 -8.52 -16.85
N ALA A 153 -2.33 -9.65 -17.49
CA ALA A 153 -1.10 -10.42 -17.25
C ALA A 153 0.16 -9.62 -17.62
N ALA A 154 0.13 -8.87 -18.74
CA ALA A 154 1.23 -8.02 -19.17
C ALA A 154 1.39 -6.79 -18.24
N GLU A 155 0.27 -6.21 -17.78
CA GLU A 155 0.29 -5.13 -16.81
C GLU A 155 0.93 -5.58 -15.49
N THR A 156 0.52 -6.73 -14.97
CA THR A 156 1.07 -7.32 -13.74
C THR A 156 2.55 -7.65 -13.88
N PHE A 157 2.97 -8.18 -15.04
CA PHE A 157 4.37 -8.47 -15.31
C PHE A 157 5.23 -7.19 -15.30
N VAL A 158 4.76 -6.12 -15.94
CA VAL A 158 5.47 -4.82 -15.95
C VAL A 158 5.58 -4.24 -14.53
N ILE A 159 4.51 -4.29 -13.74
CA ILE A 159 4.53 -3.83 -12.34
C ILE A 159 5.55 -4.65 -11.53
N GLY A 160 5.53 -5.97 -11.67
CA GLY A 160 6.47 -6.87 -10.98
C GLY A 160 7.92 -6.63 -11.40
N ALA A 161 8.19 -6.48 -12.70
CA ALA A 161 9.52 -6.21 -13.23
C ALA A 161 10.07 -4.86 -12.73
N LEU A 162 9.24 -3.80 -12.72
CA LEU A 162 9.61 -2.51 -12.16
C LEU A 162 9.86 -2.59 -10.65
N GLY A 163 9.08 -3.40 -9.92
CA GLY A 163 9.28 -3.66 -8.50
C GLY A 163 10.63 -4.33 -8.21
N LEU A 164 10.96 -5.37 -8.96
CA LEU A 164 12.27 -6.04 -8.86
C LEU A 164 13.42 -5.10 -9.19
N LEU A 165 13.27 -4.28 -10.23
CA LEU A 165 14.29 -3.31 -10.62
C LEU A 165 14.56 -2.29 -9.50
N ALA A 166 13.53 -1.83 -8.80
CA ALA A 166 13.69 -0.95 -7.64
C ALA A 166 14.49 -1.58 -6.50
N VAL A 167 14.23 -2.88 -6.20
CA VAL A 167 14.96 -3.62 -5.17
C VAL A 167 16.43 -3.77 -5.55
N VAL A 168 16.71 -4.10 -6.82
CA VAL A 168 18.10 -4.25 -7.31
C VAL A 168 18.84 -2.92 -7.25
N VAL A 169 18.25 -1.83 -7.76
CA VAL A 169 18.88 -0.49 -7.74
C VAL A 169 19.08 0.01 -6.32
N GLY A 170 18.10 -0.20 -5.43
CA GLY A 170 18.22 0.13 -4.01
C GLY A 170 19.35 -0.65 -3.32
N GLY A 171 19.43 -1.95 -3.56
CA GLY A 171 20.46 -2.81 -2.98
C GLY A 171 21.89 -2.46 -3.44
N ILE A 172 22.09 -2.14 -4.71
CA ILE A 172 23.40 -1.71 -5.23
C ILE A 172 23.88 -0.42 -4.55
N ARG A 173 22.97 0.49 -4.24
CA ARG A 173 23.29 1.78 -3.61
C ARG A 173 23.75 1.61 -2.16
N ASP A 174 23.15 0.69 -1.42
CA ASP A 174 23.55 0.40 -0.04
C ASP A 174 24.94 -0.26 0.03
N ILE A 175 25.30 -1.09 -0.95
CA ILE A 175 26.63 -1.71 -1.04
C ILE A 175 27.72 -0.64 -1.26
N ASN A 176 27.48 0.32 -2.14
CA ASN A 176 28.45 1.39 -2.43
C ASN A 176 28.66 2.36 -1.25
N HIS A 177 27.73 2.44 -0.29
CA HIS A 177 27.89 3.24 0.92
C HIS A 177 28.55 2.47 2.07
N ALA A 178 28.64 1.15 1.98
CA ALA A 178 29.32 0.31 2.98
C ALA A 178 30.82 0.16 2.71
N GLU A 179 31.32 0.56 1.53
CA GLU A 179 32.72 0.47 1.14
C GLU A 179 33.50 1.80 1.30
N VAL A 180 32.91 2.83 1.88
CA VAL A 180 33.54 4.13 2.21
C VAL A 180 33.56 4.36 3.70
#